data_c0779a3f92ab2fd8fc7f60d812df5b69
#
_entry.id   c0779a3f92ab2fd8fc7f60d812df5b69
#
_cell.length_a   1.000
_cell.length_b   1.000
_cell.length_c   1.000
_cell.angle_alpha   90.00
_cell.angle_beta   90.00
_cell.angle_gamma   90.00
#
_symmetry.space_group_name_H-M   'P 1'
#
loop_
_entity.id
_entity.type
_entity.pdbx_description
1 polymer ?
#
loop_
_entity_poly.entity_id
_entity_poly.type
_entity_poly.pdbx_seq_one_letter_code
_entity_poly.pdbx_strand_id
1 'polypeptide(L)'
;MNNALVLLSLLVLSACSSLPETKHAEAGAFARERRSVESECPAGQVCGLRTPLSELAAQTAAEGASGKHRVILLDQGHDALLTRLQMIESATRSIELQVFIYDLDESGTLMLDALVRAARRGVKVRVLLDQLYGLTRPQLQAKLAVLHENFELKLYSPMFNQAKTSKAEFFAGILFRFRNINQRMHNKLLLVDGRMAVVGGRNIQDRYFDWGAGYNYRDRDLWVAGPVTARMRDNFNAFWTSPRSRSAHELDDVARVLLDARAEPARLALPKRDYSERMQTFKAMSQDGPRLMAELAPYLHTVEAVRFYADLPDKHAEAASSRARASNAVYQVISEAKHSVLLQTPYLVMSRMARQTFRGLQRRPAPVRVEVSTNSLAATDAFPVYALSHKYKRLYLRELGFRIHEFKPYPATALMRVGQGVGWTGKHERAATDAPALFGYTGSGSGGRLAESADKKGRRVGLHAKSMVVDGRIAVIGSHNFDPRSDDFNTESMLLIEDAPFAAQLADSIRTDMQPDNAWAIAPRRSLPALATVNYRLGELS
;
A
#
# COMPACT_ATOMS: atom_id res chain seq x y z
N MET A 1 -42.08 -1.34 -24.62
CA MET A 1 -41.21 -0.91 -23.52
C MET A 1 -41.10 -1.90 -22.35
N ASN A 2 -42.12 -2.74 -22.09
CA ASN A 2 -42.12 -3.66 -20.95
C ASN A 2 -41.21 -4.90 -21.10
N ASN A 3 -41.01 -5.42 -22.30
CA ASN A 3 -40.20 -6.65 -22.49
C ASN A 3 -38.70 -6.44 -22.34
N ALA A 4 -38.19 -5.26 -22.64
CA ALA A 4 -36.74 -4.95 -22.42
C ALA A 4 -36.39 -4.78 -20.93
N LEU A 5 -37.30 -4.23 -20.14
CA LEU A 5 -37.15 -4.10 -18.68
C LEU A 5 -37.22 -5.47 -17.98
N VAL A 6 -38.09 -6.36 -18.45
CA VAL A 6 -38.22 -7.73 -17.93
C VAL A 6 -36.99 -8.56 -18.32
N LEU A 7 -36.46 -8.44 -19.54
CA LEU A 7 -35.19 -9.07 -19.94
C LEU A 7 -33.99 -8.50 -19.17
N LEU A 8 -33.96 -7.20 -18.93
CA LEU A 8 -32.89 -6.57 -18.13
C LEU A 8 -32.96 -7.01 -16.66
N SER A 9 -34.16 -7.14 -16.08
CA SER A 9 -34.34 -7.66 -14.72
C SER A 9 -34.02 -9.16 -14.62
N LEU A 10 -34.32 -9.97 -15.62
CA LEU A 10 -33.96 -11.40 -15.66
C LEU A 10 -32.45 -11.61 -15.88
N LEU A 11 -31.79 -10.77 -16.67
CA LEU A 11 -30.34 -10.77 -16.83
C LEU A 11 -29.60 -10.32 -15.55
N VAL A 12 -30.16 -9.38 -14.80
CA VAL A 12 -29.60 -8.95 -13.49
C VAL A 12 -29.83 -10.03 -12.42
N LEU A 13 -30.95 -10.75 -12.46
CA LEU A 13 -31.24 -11.85 -11.51
C LEU A 13 -30.41 -13.11 -11.79
N SER A 14 -30.05 -13.41 -13.04
CA SER A 14 -29.18 -14.54 -13.37
C SER A 14 -27.70 -14.30 -13.09
N ALA A 15 -27.25 -13.04 -13.01
CA ALA A 15 -25.88 -12.69 -12.66
C ALA A 15 -25.57 -12.75 -11.15
N CYS A 16 -26.59 -12.87 -10.29
CA CYS A 16 -26.47 -12.84 -8.82
C CYS A 16 -26.86 -14.16 -8.15
N SER A 17 -26.72 -15.32 -8.80
CA SER A 17 -26.88 -16.59 -8.09
C SER A 17 -25.67 -16.83 -7.20
N SER A 18 -25.76 -16.47 -5.92
CA SER A 18 -24.79 -16.89 -4.89
C SER A 18 -24.70 -18.43 -4.87
N LEU A 19 -23.49 -18.94 -4.73
CA LEU A 19 -23.28 -20.37 -4.62
C LEU A 19 -23.89 -20.88 -3.30
N PRO A 20 -24.65 -22.03 -3.29
CA PRO A 20 -25.17 -22.59 -2.06
C PRO A 20 -24.06 -22.90 -1.04
N GLU A 21 -24.36 -22.77 0.26
CA GLU A 21 -23.39 -23.06 1.33
C GLU A 21 -22.82 -24.48 1.26
N THR A 22 -23.63 -25.47 0.84
CA THR A 22 -23.18 -26.84 0.62
C THR A 22 -22.05 -26.91 -0.42
N LYS A 23 -22.13 -26.09 -1.50
CA LYS A 23 -21.10 -26.04 -2.54
C LYS A 23 -19.84 -25.34 -2.06
N HIS A 24 -19.94 -24.32 -1.22
CA HIS A 24 -18.79 -23.72 -0.54
C HIS A 24 -18.10 -24.72 0.40
N ALA A 25 -18.87 -25.48 1.18
CA ALA A 25 -18.33 -26.52 2.05
C ALA A 25 -17.60 -27.61 1.25
N GLU A 26 -18.17 -28.04 0.11
CA GLU A 26 -17.55 -29.00 -0.81
C GLU A 26 -16.24 -28.45 -1.42
N ALA A 27 -16.24 -27.19 -1.89
CA ALA A 27 -15.04 -26.54 -2.44
C ALA A 27 -13.94 -26.40 -1.38
N GLY A 28 -14.32 -26.02 -0.16
CA GLY A 28 -13.40 -25.90 0.96
C GLY A 28 -12.82 -27.24 1.41
N ALA A 29 -13.62 -28.31 1.45
CA ALA A 29 -13.14 -29.65 1.75
C ALA A 29 -12.13 -30.12 0.68
N PHE A 30 -12.49 -30.01 -0.59
CA PHE A 30 -11.61 -30.33 -1.71
C PHE A 30 -10.30 -29.54 -1.67
N ALA A 31 -10.36 -28.23 -1.38
CA ALA A 31 -9.16 -27.42 -1.27
C ALA A 31 -8.24 -27.88 -0.13
N ARG A 32 -8.79 -28.21 1.03
CA ARG A 32 -8.00 -28.71 2.18
C ARG A 32 -7.35 -30.06 1.90
N GLU A 33 -8.09 -31.00 1.34
CA GLU A 33 -7.61 -32.35 1.00
C GLU A 33 -6.43 -32.33 0.00
N ARG A 34 -6.42 -31.33 -0.90
CA ARG A 34 -5.40 -31.20 -1.94
C ARG A 34 -4.15 -30.45 -1.52
N ARG A 35 -4.15 -29.79 -0.36
CA ARG A 35 -2.97 -29.07 0.13
C ARG A 35 -1.82 -30.03 0.38
N SER A 36 -0.65 -29.69 -0.13
CA SER A 36 0.58 -30.40 0.23
C SER A 36 0.90 -30.20 1.70
N VAL A 37 1.32 -31.25 2.36
CA VAL A 37 1.85 -31.24 3.73
C VAL A 37 3.37 -31.48 3.76
N GLU A 38 3.97 -31.71 2.59
CA GLU A 38 5.40 -32.01 2.46
C GLU A 38 6.26 -30.78 2.74
N SER A 39 7.11 -30.88 3.73
CA SER A 39 8.08 -29.83 4.02
C SER A 39 9.38 -30.05 3.26
N GLU A 40 9.84 -28.99 2.56
CA GLU A 40 11.19 -28.96 1.94
C GLU A 40 12.31 -28.79 3.00
N CYS A 41 11.94 -28.50 4.26
CA CYS A 41 12.87 -28.39 5.37
C CYS A 41 12.91 -29.71 6.16
N PRO A 42 14.08 -30.35 6.31
CA PRO A 42 14.20 -31.56 7.10
C PRO A 42 13.72 -31.37 8.54
N ALA A 43 13.09 -32.42 9.10
CA ALA A 43 12.59 -32.39 10.47
C ALA A 43 13.72 -32.01 11.47
N GLY A 44 13.39 -31.08 12.37
CA GLY A 44 14.33 -30.60 13.39
C GLY A 44 15.35 -29.55 12.91
N GLN A 45 15.32 -29.17 11.63
CA GLN A 45 16.18 -28.11 11.10
C GLN A 45 15.43 -26.78 10.96
N VAL A 46 16.19 -25.69 10.94
CA VAL A 46 15.71 -24.32 10.64
C VAL A 46 16.25 -23.92 9.28
N CYS A 47 15.37 -23.82 8.29
CA CYS A 47 15.72 -23.59 6.89
C CYS A 47 15.56 -22.13 6.44
N GLY A 48 15.37 -21.19 7.38
CA GLY A 48 15.37 -19.76 7.06
C GLY A 48 16.80 -19.25 6.82
N LEU A 49 16.93 -18.37 5.84
CA LEU A 49 18.22 -17.73 5.56
C LEU A 49 18.65 -16.85 6.75
N ARG A 50 19.84 -17.07 7.28
CA ARG A 50 20.41 -16.18 8.30
C ARG A 50 20.90 -14.90 7.60
N THR A 51 20.34 -13.77 7.95
CA THR A 51 20.70 -12.46 7.40
C THR A 51 20.99 -11.47 8.53
N PRO A 52 21.83 -10.44 8.32
CA PRO A 52 22.06 -9.42 9.32
C PRO A 52 20.77 -8.74 9.82
N LEU A 53 19.75 -8.57 8.96
CA LEU A 53 18.44 -8.04 9.37
C LEU A 53 17.72 -8.99 10.34
N SER A 54 17.73 -10.30 10.07
CA SER A 54 17.10 -11.29 10.96
C SER A 54 17.85 -11.43 12.28
N GLU A 55 19.19 -11.34 12.27
CA GLU A 55 20.01 -11.35 13.46
C GLU A 55 19.80 -10.08 14.31
N LEU A 56 19.75 -8.90 13.67
CA LEU A 56 19.45 -7.64 14.34
C LEU A 56 18.05 -7.68 14.99
N ALA A 57 17.06 -8.24 14.29
CA ALA A 57 15.71 -8.41 14.82
C ALA A 57 15.69 -9.39 16.03
N ALA A 58 16.46 -10.48 15.96
CA ALA A 58 16.58 -11.43 17.07
C ALA A 58 17.28 -10.81 18.29
N GLN A 59 18.36 -10.06 18.09
CA GLN A 59 19.05 -9.31 19.14
C GLN A 59 18.11 -8.28 19.79
N THR A 60 17.38 -7.49 18.97
CA THR A 60 16.43 -6.50 19.47
C THR A 60 15.31 -7.15 20.28
N ALA A 61 14.83 -8.33 19.87
CA ALA A 61 13.83 -9.07 20.62
C ALA A 61 14.38 -9.61 21.96
N ALA A 62 15.64 -10.00 22.02
CA ALA A 62 16.30 -10.42 23.26
C ALA A 62 16.50 -9.23 24.24
N GLU A 63 16.70 -8.03 23.71
CA GLU A 63 16.78 -6.77 24.48
C GLU A 63 15.40 -6.27 24.96
N GLY A 64 14.31 -7.01 24.75
CA GLY A 64 12.92 -6.58 24.87
C GLY A 64 12.54 -5.83 26.15
N ALA A 65 13.21 -6.09 27.30
CA ALA A 65 13.04 -5.32 28.53
C ALA A 65 13.55 -3.86 28.44
N SER A 66 14.40 -3.54 27.46
CA SER A 66 14.95 -2.18 27.27
C SER A 66 13.99 -1.20 26.60
N GLY A 67 12.90 -1.71 26.01
CA GLY A 67 11.96 -0.89 25.21
C GLY A 67 12.53 -0.36 23.89
N LYS A 68 13.77 -0.68 23.54
CA LYS A 68 14.47 -0.19 22.35
C LYS A 68 13.94 -0.84 21.07
N HIS A 69 13.95 -0.05 20.00
CA HIS A 69 13.64 -0.47 18.64
C HIS A 69 14.81 -0.21 17.72
N ARG A 70 14.92 -0.98 16.66
CA ARG A 70 15.78 -0.70 15.52
C ARG A 70 14.89 -0.34 14.33
N VAL A 71 15.21 0.77 13.67
CA VAL A 71 14.43 1.28 12.53
C VAL A 71 15.34 1.64 11.36
N ILE A 72 14.88 1.37 10.14
CA ILE A 72 15.57 1.71 8.90
C ILE A 72 14.58 2.36 7.94
N LEU A 73 14.88 3.57 7.48
CA LEU A 73 14.10 4.26 6.46
C LEU A 73 14.36 3.63 5.09
N LEU A 74 13.33 3.08 4.46
CA LEU A 74 13.37 2.47 3.13
C LEU A 74 12.85 3.49 2.10
N ASP A 75 13.72 4.36 1.67
CA ASP A 75 13.40 5.47 0.77
C ASP A 75 13.37 5.02 -0.70
N GLN A 76 14.26 4.11 -1.10
CA GLN A 76 14.38 3.62 -2.47
C GLN A 76 13.54 2.35 -2.68
N GLY A 77 12.89 2.24 -3.85
CA GLY A 77 12.07 1.08 -4.18
C GLY A 77 12.87 -0.21 -4.27
N HIS A 78 14.09 -0.13 -4.82
CA HIS A 78 15.05 -1.22 -4.89
C HIS A 78 15.31 -1.85 -3.51
N ASP A 79 15.70 -1.02 -2.54
CA ASP A 79 16.06 -1.48 -1.20
C ASP A 79 14.82 -2.02 -0.46
N ALA A 80 13.67 -1.39 -0.71
CA ALA A 80 12.39 -1.82 -0.13
C ALA A 80 11.96 -3.21 -0.63
N LEU A 81 12.22 -3.57 -1.90
CA LEU A 81 11.93 -4.89 -2.44
C LEU A 81 12.92 -5.93 -1.90
N LEU A 82 14.23 -5.64 -1.94
CA LEU A 82 15.26 -6.55 -1.40
C LEU A 82 15.05 -6.84 0.09
N THR A 83 14.74 -5.81 0.88
CA THR A 83 14.43 -5.98 2.31
C THR A 83 13.27 -6.95 2.51
N ARG A 84 12.17 -6.80 1.74
CA ARG A 84 11.02 -7.72 1.84
C ARG A 84 11.38 -9.13 1.45
N LEU A 85 12.13 -9.33 0.36
CA LEU A 85 12.55 -10.66 -0.08
C LEU A 85 13.44 -11.31 0.97
N GLN A 86 14.43 -10.60 1.52
CA GLN A 86 15.29 -11.14 2.58
C GLN A 86 14.51 -11.49 3.85
N MET A 87 13.55 -10.65 4.25
CA MET A 87 12.69 -10.96 5.40
C MET A 87 11.91 -12.25 5.17
N ILE A 88 11.34 -12.46 3.97
CA ILE A 88 10.60 -13.68 3.63
C ILE A 88 11.52 -14.90 3.60
N GLU A 89 12.71 -14.77 3.01
CA GLU A 89 13.68 -15.88 2.95
C GLU A 89 14.26 -16.22 4.32
N SER A 90 14.34 -15.26 5.23
CA SER A 90 14.82 -15.49 6.61
C SER A 90 13.75 -15.99 7.57
N ALA A 91 12.48 -16.01 7.16
CA ALA A 91 11.38 -16.45 8.00
C ALA A 91 11.54 -17.91 8.45
N THR A 92 11.27 -18.16 9.75
CA THR A 92 11.40 -19.48 10.39
C THR A 92 10.11 -19.99 11.01
N ARG A 93 9.13 -19.11 11.28
CA ARG A 93 7.88 -19.46 11.97
C ARG A 93 6.65 -18.94 11.26
N SER A 94 6.59 -17.63 10.99
CA SER A 94 5.40 -17.02 10.42
C SER A 94 5.70 -15.82 9.54
N ILE A 95 4.83 -15.63 8.53
CA ILE A 95 4.77 -14.43 7.70
C ILE A 95 3.33 -13.96 7.66
N GLU A 96 3.10 -12.70 8.01
CA GLU A 96 1.84 -12.00 7.87
C GLU A 96 2.03 -10.88 6.84
N LEU A 97 1.34 -11.00 5.69
CA LEU A 97 1.32 -9.98 4.64
C LEU A 97 -0.08 -9.39 4.55
N GLN A 98 -0.19 -8.07 4.73
CA GLN A 98 -1.42 -7.30 4.55
C GLN A 98 -1.14 -6.18 3.56
N VAL A 99 -1.89 -6.10 2.44
CA VAL A 99 -1.66 -5.09 1.42
C VAL A 99 -2.93 -4.77 0.63
N PHE A 100 -3.02 -3.52 0.14
CA PHE A 100 -4.17 -3.03 -0.62
C PHE A 100 -4.10 -3.45 -2.10
N ILE A 101 -2.96 -3.23 -2.77
CA ILE A 101 -2.76 -3.63 -4.17
C ILE A 101 -1.69 -4.73 -4.23
N TYR A 102 -2.02 -5.82 -4.93
CA TYR A 102 -1.07 -6.88 -5.26
C TYR A 102 -1.23 -7.28 -6.72
N ASP A 103 -0.29 -6.88 -7.58
CA ASP A 103 -0.24 -7.28 -8.97
C ASP A 103 0.74 -8.44 -9.19
N LEU A 104 0.51 -9.22 -10.25
CA LEU A 104 1.44 -10.28 -10.70
C LEU A 104 2.33 -9.79 -11.84
N ASP A 105 2.92 -8.63 -11.66
CA ASP A 105 4.07 -8.19 -12.44
C ASP A 105 5.36 -8.85 -11.92
N GLU A 106 6.53 -8.40 -12.33
CA GLU A 106 7.78 -9.06 -11.95
C GLU A 106 8.04 -9.02 -10.44
N SER A 107 7.87 -7.86 -9.80
CA SER A 107 8.07 -7.70 -8.36
C SER A 107 7.07 -8.52 -7.55
N GLY A 108 5.80 -8.49 -7.94
CA GLY A 108 4.75 -9.28 -7.29
C GLY A 108 4.94 -10.78 -7.51
N THR A 109 5.45 -11.19 -8.67
CA THR A 109 5.80 -12.59 -8.94
C THR A 109 6.94 -13.06 -8.04
N LEU A 110 8.03 -12.28 -7.92
CA LEU A 110 9.14 -12.60 -7.00
C LEU A 110 8.68 -12.74 -5.55
N MET A 111 7.83 -11.81 -5.10
CA MET A 111 7.27 -11.83 -3.74
C MET A 111 6.40 -13.08 -3.52
N LEU A 112 5.50 -13.41 -4.46
CA LEU A 112 4.64 -14.58 -4.34
C LEU A 112 5.44 -15.88 -4.31
N ASP A 113 6.43 -16.01 -5.19
CA ASP A 113 7.27 -17.20 -5.24
C ASP A 113 8.13 -17.36 -3.97
N ALA A 114 8.59 -16.26 -3.37
CA ALA A 114 9.26 -16.29 -2.07
C ALA A 114 8.31 -16.74 -0.93
N LEU A 115 7.08 -16.25 -0.90
CA LEU A 115 6.05 -16.67 0.06
C LEU A 115 5.71 -18.17 -0.10
N VAL A 116 5.59 -18.65 -1.34
CA VAL A 116 5.36 -20.09 -1.62
C VAL A 116 6.51 -20.95 -1.13
N ARG A 117 7.76 -20.53 -1.39
CA ARG A 117 8.95 -21.25 -0.87
C ARG A 117 8.97 -21.25 0.67
N ALA A 118 8.61 -20.13 1.29
CA ALA A 118 8.52 -20.05 2.76
C ALA A 118 7.48 -21.06 3.32
N ALA A 119 6.29 -21.15 2.69
CA ALA A 119 5.27 -22.12 3.10
C ALA A 119 5.77 -23.56 2.99
N ARG A 120 6.47 -23.91 1.89
CA ARG A 120 7.08 -25.23 1.69
C ARG A 120 8.20 -25.55 2.67
N ARG A 121 8.89 -24.53 3.18
CA ARG A 121 9.87 -24.68 4.27
C ARG A 121 9.23 -24.90 5.65
N GLY A 122 7.89 -24.90 5.75
CA GLY A 122 7.17 -25.07 7.01
C GLY A 122 6.79 -23.74 7.71
N VAL A 123 7.04 -22.60 7.09
CA VAL A 123 6.67 -21.28 7.63
C VAL A 123 5.18 -21.04 7.43
N LYS A 124 4.47 -20.65 8.48
CA LYS A 124 3.04 -20.29 8.40
C LYS A 124 2.86 -18.95 7.69
N VAL A 125 2.39 -18.97 6.44
CA VAL A 125 2.19 -17.81 5.58
C VAL A 125 0.71 -17.44 5.55
N ARG A 126 0.38 -16.23 6.01
CA ARG A 126 -0.96 -15.66 5.98
C ARG A 126 -0.96 -14.39 5.12
N VAL A 127 -1.68 -14.43 4.01
CA VAL A 127 -1.79 -13.31 3.06
C VAL A 127 -3.19 -12.74 3.12
N LEU A 128 -3.32 -11.45 3.45
CA LEU A 128 -4.59 -10.72 3.49
C LEU A 128 -4.54 -9.58 2.48
N LEU A 129 -5.39 -9.66 1.47
CA LEU A 129 -5.47 -8.68 0.39
C LEU A 129 -6.81 -7.95 0.42
N ASP A 130 -6.82 -6.69 0.04
CA ASP A 130 -8.09 -6.04 -0.31
C ASP A 130 -8.63 -6.64 -1.61
N GLN A 131 -9.91 -7.03 -1.63
CA GLN A 131 -10.49 -7.74 -2.77
C GLN A 131 -10.47 -6.92 -4.06
N LEU A 132 -10.60 -5.60 -3.97
CA LEU A 132 -10.78 -4.77 -5.17
C LEU A 132 -9.52 -4.70 -6.04
N TYR A 133 -8.33 -4.84 -5.43
CA TYR A 133 -7.03 -4.66 -6.10
C TYR A 133 -6.00 -5.76 -5.79
N GLY A 134 -6.40 -6.82 -5.07
CA GLY A 134 -5.48 -7.89 -4.66
C GLY A 134 -5.68 -9.18 -5.44
N LEU A 135 -4.77 -9.54 -6.35
CA LEU A 135 -4.74 -10.81 -7.10
C LEU A 135 -6.13 -11.20 -7.67
N THR A 136 -6.81 -10.31 -8.37
CA THR A 136 -8.22 -10.42 -8.82
C THR A 136 -8.48 -11.52 -9.88
N ARG A 137 -7.77 -12.65 -9.83
CA ARG A 137 -7.86 -13.78 -10.76
C ARG A 137 -8.36 -15.04 -10.02
N PRO A 138 -9.65 -15.45 -10.15
CA PRO A 138 -10.21 -16.60 -9.44
C PRO A 138 -9.40 -17.89 -9.65
N GLN A 139 -8.90 -18.13 -10.87
CA GLN A 139 -8.08 -19.31 -11.19
C GLN A 139 -6.76 -19.35 -10.39
N LEU A 140 -6.11 -18.19 -10.21
CA LEU A 140 -4.92 -18.13 -9.39
C LEU A 140 -5.24 -18.33 -7.90
N GLN A 141 -6.31 -17.69 -7.41
CA GLN A 141 -6.73 -17.85 -6.01
C GLN A 141 -7.12 -19.30 -5.70
N ALA A 142 -7.76 -20.00 -6.65
CA ALA A 142 -8.03 -21.44 -6.52
C ALA A 142 -6.74 -22.26 -6.42
N LYS A 143 -5.72 -21.97 -7.25
CA LYS A 143 -4.40 -22.61 -7.17
C LYS A 143 -3.70 -22.34 -5.83
N LEU A 144 -3.78 -21.12 -5.32
CA LEU A 144 -3.20 -20.78 -4.02
C LEU A 144 -3.96 -21.43 -2.86
N ALA A 145 -5.28 -21.62 -2.98
CA ALA A 145 -6.10 -22.27 -1.96
C ALA A 145 -5.76 -23.75 -1.74
N VAL A 146 -5.22 -24.43 -2.77
CA VAL A 146 -4.80 -25.86 -2.71
C VAL A 146 -3.29 -26.04 -2.57
N LEU A 147 -2.53 -24.96 -2.44
CA LEU A 147 -1.08 -24.98 -2.57
C LEU A 147 -0.37 -25.79 -1.49
N HIS A 148 -0.55 -25.40 -0.23
CA HIS A 148 0.15 -25.98 0.92
C HIS A 148 -0.63 -25.70 2.21
N GLU A 149 -0.53 -26.58 3.22
CA GLU A 149 -1.21 -26.38 4.50
C GLU A 149 -0.76 -25.11 5.23
N ASN A 150 0.50 -24.71 5.06
CA ASN A 150 1.10 -23.52 5.63
C ASN A 150 0.84 -22.24 4.84
N PHE A 151 0.05 -22.27 3.75
CA PHE A 151 -0.26 -21.09 2.95
C PHE A 151 -1.76 -20.79 3.00
N GLU A 152 -2.11 -19.63 3.53
CA GLU A 152 -3.50 -19.17 3.60
C GLU A 152 -3.67 -17.79 2.94
N LEU A 153 -4.69 -17.68 2.07
CA LEU A 153 -5.08 -16.43 1.42
C LEU A 153 -6.51 -16.05 1.83
N LYS A 154 -6.66 -14.83 2.34
CA LYS A 154 -7.96 -14.20 2.60
C LYS A 154 -8.10 -12.88 1.83
N LEU A 155 -9.34 -12.58 1.45
CA LEU A 155 -9.74 -11.33 0.81
C LEU A 155 -10.56 -10.50 1.79
N TYR A 156 -10.18 -9.23 1.99
CA TYR A 156 -10.93 -8.30 2.83
C TYR A 156 -12.05 -7.63 2.05
N SER A 157 -13.24 -7.62 2.64
CA SER A 157 -14.45 -6.95 2.13
C SER A 157 -14.77 -7.31 0.66
N PRO A 158 -14.89 -8.62 0.31
CA PRO A 158 -15.21 -9.03 -1.04
C PRO A 158 -16.61 -8.57 -1.43
N MET A 159 -16.69 -7.88 -2.56
CA MET A 159 -17.97 -7.45 -3.14
C MET A 159 -18.67 -8.64 -3.78
N PHE A 160 -19.98 -8.76 -3.53
CA PHE A 160 -20.80 -9.84 -4.08
C PHE A 160 -20.25 -11.25 -3.81
N ASN A 161 -19.45 -11.40 -2.76
CA ASN A 161 -18.73 -12.63 -2.40
C ASN A 161 -17.86 -13.19 -3.55
N GLN A 162 -17.20 -12.33 -4.32
CA GLN A 162 -16.38 -12.72 -5.47
C GLN A 162 -14.95 -12.19 -5.35
N ALA A 163 -13.99 -12.93 -5.93
CA ALA A 163 -12.60 -12.49 -6.09
C ALA A 163 -12.47 -11.40 -7.16
N LYS A 164 -13.23 -11.52 -8.25
CA LYS A 164 -13.25 -10.57 -9.36
C LYS A 164 -14.61 -9.88 -9.46
N THR A 165 -14.64 -8.56 -9.28
CA THR A 165 -15.83 -7.76 -9.51
C THR A 165 -15.92 -7.34 -10.98
N SER A 166 -17.02 -7.65 -11.65
CA SER A 166 -17.29 -7.18 -13.01
C SER A 166 -17.58 -5.67 -13.06
N LYS A 167 -17.48 -5.06 -14.24
CA LYS A 167 -17.80 -3.63 -14.40
C LYS A 167 -19.27 -3.32 -14.03
N ALA A 168 -20.20 -4.19 -14.39
CA ALA A 168 -21.61 -4.03 -14.07
C ALA A 168 -21.87 -4.11 -12.55
N GLU A 169 -21.27 -5.08 -11.87
CA GLU A 169 -21.34 -5.21 -10.41
C GLU A 169 -20.70 -4.02 -9.69
N PHE A 170 -19.59 -3.50 -10.22
CA PHE A 170 -18.96 -2.31 -9.68
C PHE A 170 -19.86 -1.09 -9.75
N PHE A 171 -20.54 -0.87 -10.91
CA PHE A 171 -21.52 0.19 -11.05
C PHE A 171 -22.74 -0.01 -10.14
N ALA A 172 -23.27 -1.24 -10.05
CA ALA A 172 -24.34 -1.56 -9.12
C ALA A 172 -23.93 -1.29 -7.66
N GLY A 173 -22.70 -1.64 -7.31
CA GLY A 173 -22.14 -1.37 -5.99
C GLY A 173 -22.03 0.12 -5.69
N ILE A 174 -21.64 0.96 -6.66
CA ILE A 174 -21.63 2.43 -6.51
C ILE A 174 -23.04 2.96 -6.24
N LEU A 175 -24.05 2.47 -6.95
CA LEU A 175 -25.43 2.94 -6.83
C LEU A 175 -26.08 2.50 -5.51
N PHE A 176 -25.88 1.23 -5.10
CA PHE A 176 -26.65 0.62 -4.02
C PHE A 176 -25.83 0.36 -2.73
N ARG A 177 -24.50 0.34 -2.83
CA ARG A 177 -23.58 -0.01 -1.72
C ARG A 177 -22.39 0.95 -1.65
N PHE A 178 -22.57 2.23 -1.92
CA PHE A 178 -21.52 3.24 -1.99
C PHE A 178 -20.58 3.22 -0.77
N ARG A 179 -21.13 3.11 0.44
CA ARG A 179 -20.31 3.02 1.68
C ARG A 179 -19.41 1.79 1.66
N ASN A 180 -19.96 0.62 1.35
CA ASN A 180 -19.21 -0.66 1.40
C ASN A 180 -18.09 -0.71 0.35
N ILE A 181 -18.33 -0.14 -0.84
CA ILE A 181 -17.31 -0.05 -1.90
C ILE A 181 -16.13 0.83 -1.47
N ASN A 182 -16.38 1.89 -0.71
CA ASN A 182 -15.36 2.83 -0.31
C ASN A 182 -14.64 2.46 1.00
N GLN A 183 -15.20 1.57 1.81
CA GLN A 183 -14.59 1.08 3.05
C GLN A 183 -13.56 -0.01 2.75
N ARG A 184 -12.34 0.39 2.41
CA ARG A 184 -11.28 -0.51 1.97
C ARG A 184 -10.17 -0.66 3.01
N MET A 185 -9.48 -1.79 2.97
CA MET A 185 -8.30 -2.03 3.78
C MET A 185 -7.07 -1.40 3.10
N HIS A 186 -6.64 -0.23 3.60
CA HIS A 186 -5.51 0.47 3.01
C HIS A 186 -4.20 0.29 3.81
N ASN A 187 -4.20 -0.52 4.85
CA ASN A 187 -3.03 -0.91 5.62
C ASN A 187 -2.02 -1.67 4.74
N LYS A 188 -0.73 -1.46 4.99
CA LYS A 188 0.38 -2.16 4.33
C LYS A 188 1.35 -2.62 5.39
N LEU A 189 1.45 -3.95 5.55
CA LEU A 189 2.27 -4.59 6.56
C LEU A 189 2.87 -5.88 5.99
N LEU A 190 4.17 -6.05 6.15
CA LEU A 190 4.83 -7.36 6.13
C LEU A 190 5.45 -7.58 7.51
N LEU A 191 4.98 -8.58 8.23
CA LEU A 191 5.50 -8.96 9.55
C LEU A 191 6.07 -10.37 9.46
N VAL A 192 7.29 -10.56 9.96
CA VAL A 192 7.99 -11.85 9.92
C VAL A 192 8.39 -12.27 11.33
N ASP A 193 8.04 -13.52 11.65
CA ASP A 193 8.29 -14.19 12.92
C ASP A 193 7.80 -13.42 14.16
N GLY A 194 6.98 -12.38 13.96
CA GLY A 194 6.54 -11.45 15.00
C GLY A 194 7.67 -10.59 15.57
N ARG A 195 8.82 -10.50 14.91
CA ARG A 195 10.03 -9.82 15.39
C ARG A 195 10.44 -8.61 14.58
N MET A 196 10.16 -8.62 13.27
CA MET A 196 10.49 -7.53 12.37
C MET A 196 9.33 -7.28 11.39
N ALA A 197 9.14 -6.02 11.03
CA ALA A 197 8.08 -5.64 10.12
C ALA A 197 8.52 -4.55 9.13
N VAL A 198 7.83 -4.48 7.98
CA VAL A 198 7.84 -3.31 7.10
C VAL A 198 6.44 -2.73 7.05
N VAL A 199 6.35 -1.41 7.32
CA VAL A 199 5.13 -0.61 7.26
C VAL A 199 5.39 0.64 6.42
N GLY A 200 4.43 1.07 5.59
CA GLY A 200 4.61 2.28 4.79
C GLY A 200 3.52 2.52 3.76
N GLY A 201 3.91 3.16 2.66
CA GLY A 201 3.01 3.53 1.57
C GLY A 201 2.99 2.52 0.41
N ARG A 202 4.03 1.70 0.24
CA ARG A 202 4.19 0.83 -0.94
C ARG A 202 3.23 -0.33 -0.96
N ASN A 203 2.60 -0.51 -2.12
CA ASN A 203 1.90 -1.74 -2.49
C ASN A 203 2.86 -2.72 -3.18
N ILE A 204 2.36 -3.88 -3.60
CA ILE A 204 3.14 -4.88 -4.34
C ILE A 204 2.84 -4.74 -5.83
N GLN A 205 3.66 -3.96 -6.51
CA GLN A 205 3.57 -3.67 -7.93
C GLN A 205 4.89 -3.02 -8.38
N ASP A 206 5.38 -3.31 -9.60
CA ASP A 206 6.65 -2.84 -10.16
C ASP A 206 6.89 -1.34 -9.99
N ARG A 207 5.83 -0.53 -10.17
CA ARG A 207 5.92 0.92 -10.07
C ARG A 207 6.23 1.45 -8.66
N TYR A 208 6.08 0.64 -7.61
CA TYR A 208 6.46 0.98 -6.25
C TYR A 208 7.91 0.61 -5.92
N PHE A 209 8.54 -0.17 -6.78
CA PHE A 209 9.91 -0.67 -6.62
C PHE A 209 10.87 -0.15 -7.69
N ASP A 210 10.55 0.99 -8.31
CA ASP A 210 11.32 1.65 -9.36
C ASP A 210 11.42 0.84 -10.68
N TRP A 211 10.55 -0.17 -10.86
CA TRP A 211 10.55 -1.11 -11.98
C TRP A 211 9.52 -0.81 -13.06
N GLY A 212 8.64 0.14 -12.84
CA GLY A 212 7.61 0.51 -13.82
C GLY A 212 8.20 1.03 -15.12
N ALA A 213 7.71 0.55 -16.25
CA ALA A 213 8.23 0.93 -17.58
C ALA A 213 7.92 2.39 -17.93
N GLY A 214 6.72 2.90 -17.61
CA GLY A 214 6.29 4.25 -17.99
C GLY A 214 6.04 5.19 -16.82
N TYR A 215 5.73 4.65 -15.64
CA TYR A 215 5.38 5.42 -14.46
C TYR A 215 5.85 4.74 -13.18
N ASN A 216 6.42 5.49 -12.26
CA ASN A 216 6.85 4.99 -10.97
C ASN A 216 6.35 5.88 -9.83
N TYR A 217 6.36 5.36 -8.61
CA TYR A 217 5.99 6.09 -7.42
C TYR A 217 7.20 6.39 -6.53
N ARG A 218 7.38 7.65 -6.21
CA ARG A 218 8.23 8.06 -5.08
C ARG A 218 7.47 7.79 -3.80
N ASP A 219 7.85 6.74 -3.07
CA ASP A 219 7.18 6.30 -1.85
C ASP A 219 8.17 5.92 -0.75
N ARG A 220 7.70 5.73 0.49
CA ARG A 220 8.50 5.38 1.66
C ARG A 220 7.88 4.26 2.47
N ASP A 221 8.78 3.43 3.01
CA ASP A 221 8.46 2.47 4.06
C ASP A 221 9.47 2.58 5.20
N LEU A 222 9.14 1.93 6.29
CA LEU A 222 10.00 1.76 7.44
C LEU A 222 10.13 0.27 7.76
N TRP A 223 11.36 -0.23 7.82
CA TRP A 223 11.64 -1.48 8.51
C TRP A 223 11.79 -1.21 10.00
N VAL A 224 11.21 -2.07 10.84
CA VAL A 224 11.25 -1.96 12.29
C VAL A 224 11.39 -3.32 12.95
N ALA A 225 12.23 -3.40 13.98
CA ALA A 225 12.31 -4.49 14.94
C ALA A 225 12.16 -3.94 16.36
N GLY A 226 11.51 -4.72 17.24
CA GLY A 226 11.32 -4.35 18.64
C GLY A 226 9.89 -4.56 19.14
N PRO A 227 9.56 -4.16 20.38
CA PRO A 227 8.30 -4.45 21.04
C PRO A 227 7.04 -4.02 20.28
N VAL A 228 7.14 -2.99 19.41
CA VAL A 228 6.00 -2.49 18.62
C VAL A 228 5.41 -3.53 17.67
N THR A 229 6.19 -4.55 17.25
CA THR A 229 5.75 -5.62 16.35
C THR A 229 4.61 -6.47 16.93
N ALA A 230 4.51 -6.56 18.26
CA ALA A 230 3.39 -7.24 18.93
C ALA A 230 2.04 -6.56 18.60
N ARG A 231 1.98 -5.23 18.67
CA ARG A 231 0.77 -4.46 18.31
C ARG A 231 0.41 -4.60 16.84
N MET A 232 1.42 -4.71 15.95
CA MET A 232 1.18 -4.96 14.51
C MET A 232 0.57 -6.33 14.28
N ARG A 233 1.05 -7.36 14.99
CA ARG A 233 0.48 -8.70 14.95
C ARG A 233 -0.97 -8.73 15.45
N ASP A 234 -1.25 -8.04 16.54
CA ASP A 234 -2.60 -7.97 17.10
C ASP A 234 -3.57 -7.27 16.13
N ASN A 235 -3.14 -6.19 15.48
CA ASN A 235 -3.92 -5.52 14.44
C ASN A 235 -4.14 -6.44 13.23
N PHE A 236 -3.10 -7.11 12.72
CA PHE A 236 -3.26 -8.08 11.64
C PHE A 236 -4.25 -9.19 12.01
N ASN A 237 -4.15 -9.75 13.21
CA ASN A 237 -5.05 -10.79 13.69
C ASN A 237 -6.51 -10.31 13.77
N ALA A 238 -6.76 -9.05 14.19
CA ALA A 238 -8.09 -8.47 14.19
C ALA A 238 -8.70 -8.41 12.77
N PHE A 239 -7.89 -8.06 11.76
CA PHE A 239 -8.33 -8.12 10.36
C PHE A 239 -8.49 -9.55 9.87
N TRP A 240 -7.57 -10.44 10.22
CA TRP A 240 -7.59 -11.84 9.78
C TRP A 240 -8.81 -12.60 10.26
N THR A 241 -9.26 -12.34 11.48
CA THR A 241 -10.44 -12.97 12.10
C THR A 241 -11.74 -12.19 11.89
N SER A 242 -11.68 -11.04 11.26
CA SER A 242 -12.86 -10.22 10.97
C SER A 242 -13.85 -10.96 10.06
N PRO A 243 -15.16 -10.85 10.31
CA PRO A 243 -16.20 -11.35 9.39
C PRO A 243 -16.12 -10.75 7.98
N ARG A 244 -15.42 -9.63 7.81
CA ARG A 244 -15.17 -9.00 6.50
C ARG A 244 -14.04 -9.67 5.72
N SER A 245 -13.26 -10.56 6.33
CA SER A 245 -12.16 -11.30 5.70
C SER A 245 -12.61 -12.71 5.37
N ARG A 246 -12.67 -13.04 4.09
CA ARG A 246 -13.11 -14.34 3.57
C ARG A 246 -11.94 -15.12 3.02
N SER A 247 -11.88 -16.42 3.32
CA SER A 247 -10.91 -17.32 2.69
C SER A 247 -11.17 -17.40 1.19
N ALA A 248 -10.12 -17.52 0.38
CA ALA A 248 -10.25 -17.53 -1.07
C ALA A 248 -11.25 -18.58 -1.57
N HIS A 249 -11.27 -19.79 -0.97
CA HIS A 249 -12.20 -20.86 -1.35
C HIS A 249 -13.67 -20.61 -0.95
N GLU A 250 -13.95 -19.60 -0.12
CA GLU A 250 -15.30 -19.17 0.25
C GLU A 250 -15.91 -18.18 -0.74
N LEU A 251 -15.15 -17.71 -1.74
CA LEU A 251 -15.63 -16.81 -2.77
C LEU A 251 -16.29 -17.59 -3.90
N ASP A 252 -17.45 -17.12 -4.39
CA ASP A 252 -18.29 -17.84 -5.35
C ASP A 252 -17.56 -18.24 -6.62
N ASP A 253 -16.81 -17.30 -7.22
CA ASP A 253 -16.08 -17.53 -8.45
C ASP A 253 -14.86 -18.46 -8.25
N VAL A 254 -14.20 -18.39 -7.12
CA VAL A 254 -13.09 -19.29 -6.75
C VAL A 254 -13.62 -20.69 -6.43
N ALA A 255 -14.71 -20.79 -5.68
CA ALA A 255 -15.35 -22.06 -5.35
C ALA A 255 -15.80 -22.82 -6.62
N ARG A 256 -16.38 -22.12 -7.62
CA ARG A 256 -16.72 -22.71 -8.92
C ARG A 256 -15.48 -23.30 -9.60
N VAL A 257 -14.37 -22.54 -9.68
CA VAL A 257 -13.11 -23.04 -10.26
C VAL A 257 -12.59 -24.29 -9.55
N LEU A 258 -12.68 -24.34 -8.21
CA LEU A 258 -12.27 -25.51 -7.43
C LEU A 258 -13.16 -26.73 -7.73
N LEU A 259 -14.48 -26.53 -7.80
CA LEU A 259 -15.43 -27.61 -8.09
C LEU A 259 -15.27 -28.14 -9.52
N ASP A 260 -15.09 -27.26 -10.51
CA ASP A 260 -14.86 -27.61 -11.91
C ASP A 260 -13.54 -28.39 -12.08
N ALA A 261 -12.53 -28.07 -11.27
CA ALA A 261 -11.23 -28.73 -11.32
C ALA A 261 -11.22 -30.13 -10.67
N ARG A 262 -12.30 -30.58 -10.05
CA ARG A 262 -12.38 -31.93 -9.43
C ARG A 262 -12.12 -33.07 -10.43
N ALA A 263 -12.59 -32.90 -11.68
CA ALA A 263 -12.39 -33.89 -12.74
C ALA A 263 -10.93 -33.91 -13.25
N GLU A 264 -10.21 -32.78 -13.15
CA GLU A 264 -8.84 -32.62 -13.63
C GLU A 264 -8.02 -31.76 -12.67
N PRO A 265 -7.63 -32.30 -11.50
CA PRO A 265 -6.94 -31.54 -10.46
C PRO A 265 -5.58 -30.93 -10.90
N ALA A 266 -4.96 -31.48 -11.91
CA ALA A 266 -3.71 -30.95 -12.48
C ALA A 266 -3.82 -29.49 -12.96
N ARG A 267 -5.04 -29.02 -13.30
CA ARG A 267 -5.31 -27.61 -13.64
C ARG A 267 -5.02 -26.62 -12.51
N LEU A 268 -4.98 -27.10 -11.26
CA LEU A 268 -4.70 -26.31 -10.07
C LEU A 268 -3.19 -26.19 -9.76
N ALA A 269 -2.32 -26.83 -10.53
CA ALA A 269 -0.88 -26.64 -10.38
C ALA A 269 -0.49 -25.18 -10.70
N LEU A 270 0.40 -24.60 -9.89
CA LEU A 270 1.01 -23.32 -10.23
C LEU A 270 1.90 -23.50 -11.45
N PRO A 271 1.80 -22.63 -12.46
CA PRO A 271 2.68 -22.71 -13.62
C PRO A 271 4.13 -22.44 -13.21
N LYS A 272 5.06 -23.16 -13.81
CA LYS A 272 6.47 -22.74 -13.79
C LYS A 272 6.56 -21.38 -14.47
N ARG A 273 7.34 -20.47 -13.89
CA ARG A 273 7.53 -19.13 -14.41
C ARG A 273 8.99 -18.95 -14.80
N ASP A 274 9.20 -18.45 -16.01
CA ASP A 274 10.52 -18.03 -16.44
C ASP A 274 10.80 -16.65 -15.84
N TYR A 275 11.90 -16.53 -15.15
CA TYR A 275 12.36 -15.28 -14.57
C TYR A 275 13.11 -14.47 -15.62
N SER A 276 12.76 -13.19 -15.74
CA SER A 276 13.60 -12.24 -16.47
C SER A 276 14.98 -12.13 -15.82
N GLU A 277 15.96 -11.61 -16.55
CA GLU A 277 17.30 -11.36 -16.04
C GLU A 277 17.27 -10.49 -14.76
N ARG A 278 16.40 -9.48 -14.74
CA ARG A 278 16.18 -8.62 -13.56
C ARG A 278 15.66 -9.42 -12.37
N MET A 279 14.68 -10.29 -12.58
CA MET A 279 14.14 -11.14 -11.51
C MET A 279 15.19 -12.12 -10.98
N GLN A 280 16.00 -12.70 -11.86
CA GLN A 280 17.11 -13.60 -11.48
C GLN A 280 18.15 -12.85 -10.64
N THR A 281 18.55 -11.66 -11.07
CA THR A 281 19.48 -10.79 -10.35
C THR A 281 18.96 -10.43 -8.96
N PHE A 282 17.70 -9.98 -8.85
CA PHE A 282 17.11 -9.64 -7.57
C PHE A 282 16.96 -10.84 -6.63
N LYS A 283 16.62 -12.00 -7.18
CA LYS A 283 16.61 -13.24 -6.41
C LYS A 283 18.00 -13.58 -5.86
N ALA A 284 19.05 -13.44 -6.67
CA ALA A 284 20.44 -13.65 -6.23
C ALA A 284 20.82 -12.61 -5.14
N MET A 285 20.53 -11.32 -5.36
CA MET A 285 20.80 -10.25 -4.39
C MET A 285 20.04 -10.44 -3.08
N SER A 286 18.85 -11.02 -3.11
CA SER A 286 18.09 -11.31 -1.88
C SER A 286 18.73 -12.38 -1.01
N GLN A 287 19.67 -13.14 -1.52
CA GLN A 287 20.47 -14.10 -0.75
C GLN A 287 21.75 -13.46 -0.12
N ASP A 288 22.13 -12.25 -0.58
CA ASP A 288 23.31 -11.53 -0.09
C ASP A 288 22.91 -10.54 1.03
N GLY A 289 22.73 -11.08 2.23
CA GLY A 289 22.37 -10.29 3.43
C GLY A 289 23.40 -9.22 3.80
N PRO A 290 24.71 -9.55 3.85
CA PRO A 290 25.76 -8.58 4.18
C PRO A 290 25.78 -7.37 3.25
N ARG A 291 25.61 -7.57 1.95
CA ARG A 291 25.55 -6.49 0.96
C ARG A 291 24.36 -5.54 1.22
N LEU A 292 23.17 -6.10 1.36
CA LEU A 292 22.00 -5.26 1.65
C LEU A 292 22.18 -4.49 2.97
N MET A 293 22.70 -5.15 4.01
CA MET A 293 22.92 -4.47 5.29
C MET A 293 23.94 -3.35 5.18
N ALA A 294 24.99 -3.49 4.38
CA ALA A 294 25.95 -2.41 4.12
C ALA A 294 25.29 -1.19 3.44
N GLU A 295 24.34 -1.43 2.52
CA GLU A 295 23.57 -0.36 1.88
C GLU A 295 22.59 0.31 2.85
N LEU A 296 22.01 -0.43 3.79
CA LEU A 296 21.03 0.05 4.76
C LEU A 296 21.63 0.63 6.05
N ALA A 297 22.86 0.30 6.37
CA ALA A 297 23.52 0.70 7.63
C ALA A 297 23.50 2.23 7.89
N PRO A 298 23.69 3.11 6.87
CA PRO A 298 23.61 4.56 7.08
C PRO A 298 22.22 5.06 7.52
N TYR A 299 21.18 4.25 7.32
CA TYR A 299 19.79 4.58 7.64
C TYR A 299 19.28 3.88 8.91
N LEU A 300 20.14 3.10 9.59
CA LEU A 300 19.80 2.37 10.82
C LEU A 300 19.85 3.30 12.03
N HIS A 301 18.73 3.37 12.76
CA HIS A 301 18.65 4.05 14.04
C HIS A 301 18.23 3.10 15.16
N THR A 302 18.71 3.39 16.37
CA THR A 302 18.22 2.82 17.61
C THR A 302 17.35 3.87 18.29
N VAL A 303 16.07 3.56 18.48
CA VAL A 303 15.09 4.51 19.01
C VAL A 303 14.31 3.90 20.16
N GLU A 304 13.85 4.72 21.11
CA GLU A 304 13.12 4.25 22.29
C GLU A 304 11.60 4.40 22.13
N ALA A 305 11.16 5.50 21.55
CA ALA A 305 9.73 5.83 21.46
C ALA A 305 9.17 5.55 20.05
N VAL A 306 8.66 4.34 19.83
CA VAL A 306 7.94 3.95 18.62
C VAL A 306 6.51 3.57 18.97
N ARG A 307 5.54 4.20 18.32
CA ARG A 307 4.12 3.90 18.47
C ARG A 307 3.51 3.49 17.14
N PHE A 308 2.75 2.43 17.16
CA PHE A 308 1.96 1.97 16.01
C PHE A 308 0.51 2.39 16.20
N TYR A 309 0.00 3.19 15.29
CA TYR A 309 -1.40 3.57 15.20
C TYR A 309 -2.01 2.92 13.96
N ALA A 310 -3.12 2.23 14.15
CA ALA A 310 -3.82 1.58 13.06
C ALA A 310 -5.32 1.54 13.34
N ASP A 311 -6.11 1.70 12.29
CA ASP A 311 -7.53 1.46 12.34
C ASP A 311 -7.82 -0.03 12.53
N LEU A 312 -8.98 -0.35 13.10
CA LEU A 312 -9.52 -1.70 13.21
C LEU A 312 -10.50 -1.99 12.05
N PRO A 313 -10.79 -3.26 11.75
CA PRO A 313 -11.71 -3.63 10.66
C PRO A 313 -13.14 -3.11 10.86
N ASP A 314 -13.52 -2.79 12.08
CA ASP A 314 -14.81 -2.22 12.48
C ASP A 314 -14.83 -0.69 12.59
N LYS A 315 -13.82 0.00 12.05
CA LYS A 315 -13.70 1.48 12.03
C LYS A 315 -15.03 2.21 11.78
N HIS A 316 -15.93 1.59 11.04
CA HIS A 316 -17.20 2.17 10.60
C HIS A 316 -18.41 1.70 11.41
N ALA A 317 -18.22 0.82 12.39
CA ALA A 317 -19.30 0.42 13.30
C ALA A 317 -19.67 1.60 14.24
N GLU A 318 -20.96 1.78 14.51
CA GLU A 318 -21.44 2.87 15.37
C GLU A 318 -20.83 2.82 16.79
N ALA A 319 -20.57 1.62 17.28
CA ALA A 319 -19.93 1.38 18.57
C ALA A 319 -18.40 1.59 18.56
N ALA A 320 -17.76 1.70 17.39
CA ALA A 320 -16.34 1.97 17.30
C ALA A 320 -16.05 3.38 17.83
N SER A 321 -15.56 3.44 19.05
CA SER A 321 -15.26 4.72 19.70
C SER A 321 -14.31 5.53 18.81
N SER A 322 -14.57 6.82 18.66
CA SER A 322 -13.72 7.77 17.95
C SER A 322 -12.26 7.80 18.44
N ARG A 323 -11.97 7.16 19.58
CA ARG A 323 -10.68 7.18 20.27
C ARG A 323 -9.57 6.35 19.61
N ALA A 324 -9.90 5.35 18.80
CA ALA A 324 -8.92 4.41 18.25
C ALA A 324 -8.61 4.63 16.77
N ARG A 325 -9.04 5.74 16.16
CA ARG A 325 -8.79 6.01 14.74
C ARG A 325 -7.36 6.50 14.52
N ALA A 326 -6.68 5.94 13.53
CA ALA A 326 -5.36 6.38 13.11
C ALA A 326 -5.33 7.89 12.80
N SER A 327 -6.37 8.42 12.15
CA SER A 327 -6.53 9.85 11.86
C SER A 327 -6.50 10.73 13.13
N ASN A 328 -7.12 10.29 14.23
CA ASN A 328 -7.13 11.09 15.47
C ASN A 328 -5.71 11.26 16.03
N ALA A 329 -4.89 10.20 15.99
CA ALA A 329 -3.49 10.26 16.42
C ALA A 329 -2.68 11.25 15.57
N VAL A 330 -2.89 11.23 14.23
CA VAL A 330 -2.25 12.19 13.33
C VAL A 330 -2.59 13.63 13.69
N TYR A 331 -3.89 13.93 13.80
CA TYR A 331 -4.31 15.32 14.06
C TYR A 331 -3.98 15.77 15.48
N GLN A 332 -3.92 14.85 16.44
CA GLN A 332 -3.40 15.17 17.78
C GLN A 332 -1.94 15.62 17.68
N VAL A 333 -1.06 14.83 17.03
CA VAL A 333 0.36 15.18 16.86
C VAL A 333 0.51 16.52 16.13
N ILE A 334 -0.26 16.76 15.06
CA ILE A 334 -0.26 18.04 14.36
C ILE A 334 -0.71 19.19 15.30
N SER A 335 -1.76 18.97 16.08
CA SER A 335 -2.28 20.00 16.99
C SER A 335 -1.32 20.39 18.11
N GLU A 336 -0.39 19.51 18.47
CA GLU A 336 0.64 19.73 19.50
C GLU A 336 1.91 20.41 18.95
N ALA A 337 2.03 20.57 17.63
CA ALA A 337 3.17 21.22 16.99
C ALA A 337 3.39 22.64 17.53
N LYS A 338 4.65 23.00 17.81
CA LYS A 338 5.02 24.31 18.37
C LYS A 338 5.72 25.20 17.35
N HIS A 339 6.49 24.62 16.42
CA HIS A 339 7.38 25.35 15.51
C HIS A 339 7.11 25.05 14.04
N SER A 340 6.99 23.77 13.67
CA SER A 340 6.91 23.38 12.27
C SER A 340 6.20 22.05 12.05
N VAL A 341 5.51 21.96 10.91
CA VAL A 341 5.00 20.72 10.32
C VAL A 341 5.51 20.62 8.90
N LEU A 342 6.30 19.59 8.61
CA LEU A 342 6.72 19.23 7.26
C LEU A 342 5.90 18.01 6.84
N LEU A 343 5.00 18.18 5.87
CA LEU A 343 4.03 17.16 5.43
C LEU A 343 4.33 16.76 3.99
N GLN A 344 4.33 15.45 3.73
CA GLN A 344 4.37 14.90 2.38
C GLN A 344 3.18 13.99 2.15
N THR A 345 2.39 14.29 1.11
CA THR A 345 1.18 13.55 0.75
C THR A 345 0.96 13.55 -0.76
N PRO A 346 0.49 12.43 -1.36
CA PRO A 346 0.18 12.39 -2.79
C PRO A 346 -1.00 13.30 -3.17
N TYR A 347 -1.93 13.52 -2.22
CA TYR A 347 -3.22 14.16 -2.46
C TYR A 347 -3.49 15.24 -1.42
N LEU A 348 -3.26 16.50 -1.79
CA LEU A 348 -3.52 17.63 -0.88
C LEU A 348 -5.00 18.02 -0.91
N VAL A 349 -5.86 17.17 -0.35
CA VAL A 349 -7.29 17.45 -0.16
C VAL A 349 -7.61 17.26 1.32
N MET A 350 -7.77 18.36 2.04
CA MET A 350 -7.93 18.31 3.49
C MET A 350 -9.38 18.09 3.92
N SER A 351 -9.59 17.15 4.84
CA SER A 351 -10.86 16.93 5.53
C SER A 351 -11.27 18.16 6.36
N ARG A 352 -12.49 18.17 6.85
CA ARG A 352 -12.95 19.22 7.78
C ARG A 352 -12.10 19.28 9.03
N MET A 353 -11.77 18.13 9.61
CA MET A 353 -10.95 18.01 10.82
C MET A 353 -9.53 18.52 10.56
N ALA A 354 -8.89 18.11 9.45
CA ALA A 354 -7.59 18.63 9.04
C ALA A 354 -7.58 20.16 8.93
N ARG A 355 -8.56 20.74 8.22
CA ARG A 355 -8.65 22.20 8.07
C ARG A 355 -8.82 22.92 9.40
N GLN A 356 -9.60 22.36 10.34
CA GLN A 356 -9.77 22.93 11.67
C GLN A 356 -8.48 22.89 12.48
N THR A 357 -7.75 21.77 12.46
CA THR A 357 -6.46 21.60 13.13
C THR A 357 -5.45 22.64 12.64
N PHE A 358 -5.26 22.74 11.32
CA PHE A 358 -4.30 23.70 10.76
C PHE A 358 -4.71 25.16 10.97
N ARG A 359 -6.02 25.50 10.94
CA ARG A 359 -6.48 26.85 11.34
C ARG A 359 -6.12 27.15 12.79
N GLY A 360 -6.24 26.17 13.68
CA GLY A 360 -5.83 26.31 15.07
C GLY A 360 -4.35 26.67 15.20
N LEU A 361 -3.48 26.04 14.42
CA LEU A 361 -2.03 26.35 14.40
C LEU A 361 -1.73 27.77 13.91
N GLN A 362 -2.44 28.23 12.86
CA GLN A 362 -2.24 29.56 12.28
C GLN A 362 -2.76 30.71 13.15
N ARG A 363 -3.74 30.46 14.02
CA ARG A 363 -4.31 31.46 14.94
C ARG A 363 -3.51 31.67 16.22
N ARG A 364 -2.44 30.92 16.43
CA ARG A 364 -1.58 31.08 17.62
C ARG A 364 -0.80 32.41 17.56
N PRO A 365 -0.41 33.00 18.71
CA PRO A 365 0.43 34.19 18.75
C PRO A 365 1.74 34.04 17.95
N ALA A 366 2.33 32.82 17.96
CA ALA A 366 3.41 32.41 17.07
C ALA A 366 2.87 31.30 16.14
N PRO A 367 2.48 31.64 14.90
CA PRO A 367 1.96 30.66 13.94
C PRO A 367 2.98 29.58 13.61
N VAL A 368 2.52 28.32 13.54
CA VAL A 368 3.36 27.18 13.20
C VAL A 368 3.64 27.20 11.69
N ARG A 369 4.92 27.05 11.30
CA ARG A 369 5.30 26.93 9.89
C ARG A 369 4.87 25.58 9.32
N VAL A 370 4.08 25.59 8.25
CA VAL A 370 3.62 24.38 7.57
C VAL A 370 4.18 24.35 6.14
N GLU A 371 4.96 23.33 5.84
CA GLU A 371 5.53 23.06 4.52
C GLU A 371 4.93 21.75 3.98
N VAL A 372 4.47 21.75 2.73
CA VAL A 372 3.78 20.61 2.13
C VAL A 372 4.43 20.24 0.81
N SER A 373 4.85 18.98 0.69
CA SER A 373 5.24 18.34 -0.57
C SER A 373 4.07 17.51 -1.09
N THR A 374 3.64 17.74 -2.33
CA THR A 374 2.51 17.03 -2.95
C THR A 374 2.69 16.89 -4.46
N ASN A 375 1.83 16.14 -5.14
CA ASN A 375 1.89 16.02 -6.59
C ASN A 375 1.51 17.32 -7.30
N SER A 376 2.21 17.58 -8.41
CA SER A 376 1.72 18.49 -9.44
C SER A 376 0.66 17.80 -10.31
N LEU A 377 -0.05 18.60 -11.14
CA LEU A 377 -0.95 18.07 -12.18
C LEU A 377 -0.22 17.10 -13.13
N ALA A 378 1.01 17.38 -13.48
CA ALA A 378 1.79 16.56 -14.39
C ALA A 378 2.33 15.27 -13.74
N ALA A 379 2.49 15.24 -12.42
CA ALA A 379 3.02 14.08 -11.68
C ALA A 379 1.93 13.15 -11.16
N THR A 380 0.70 13.67 -10.87
CA THR A 380 -0.36 12.87 -10.23
C THR A 380 -0.86 11.73 -11.11
N ASP A 381 -1.24 10.63 -10.47
CA ASP A 381 -1.99 9.50 -11.04
C ASP A 381 -3.52 9.71 -10.92
N ALA A 382 -3.97 10.67 -10.10
CA ALA A 382 -5.37 10.92 -9.75
C ALA A 382 -5.80 12.34 -10.14
N PHE A 383 -6.07 12.56 -11.43
CA PHE A 383 -6.49 13.87 -11.96
C PHE A 383 -7.71 14.48 -11.23
N PRO A 384 -8.81 13.73 -10.92
CA PRO A 384 -9.95 14.32 -10.21
C PRO A 384 -9.58 14.81 -8.81
N VAL A 385 -8.66 14.11 -8.12
CA VAL A 385 -8.19 14.49 -6.78
C VAL A 385 -7.34 15.75 -6.86
N TYR A 386 -6.50 15.88 -7.92
CA TYR A 386 -5.74 17.11 -8.14
C TYR A 386 -6.68 18.30 -8.42
N ALA A 387 -7.74 18.13 -9.18
CA ALA A 387 -8.73 19.18 -9.44
C ALA A 387 -9.35 19.70 -8.12
N LEU A 388 -9.69 18.80 -7.19
CA LEU A 388 -10.14 19.18 -5.84
C LEU A 388 -9.05 19.91 -5.05
N SER A 389 -7.81 19.43 -5.08
CA SER A 389 -6.67 20.11 -4.45
C SER A 389 -6.51 21.52 -4.99
N HIS A 390 -6.60 21.69 -6.31
CA HIS A 390 -6.51 22.98 -6.97
C HIS A 390 -7.63 23.95 -6.56
N LYS A 391 -8.85 23.46 -6.41
CA LYS A 391 -10.01 24.24 -5.91
C LYS A 391 -9.74 24.86 -4.55
N TYR A 392 -9.09 24.11 -3.64
CA TYR A 392 -8.78 24.58 -2.29
C TYR A 392 -7.40 25.26 -2.15
N LYS A 393 -6.63 25.40 -3.23
CA LYS A 393 -5.26 25.95 -3.19
C LYS A 393 -5.19 27.35 -2.57
N ARG A 394 -6.19 28.22 -2.87
CA ARG A 394 -6.27 29.56 -2.26
C ARG A 394 -6.44 29.51 -0.74
N LEU A 395 -7.30 28.61 -0.25
CA LEU A 395 -7.50 28.36 1.18
C LEU A 395 -6.17 27.95 1.83
N TYR A 396 -5.47 26.97 1.25
CA TYR A 396 -4.22 26.45 1.79
C TYR A 396 -3.13 27.51 1.87
N LEU A 397 -2.95 28.30 0.81
CA LEU A 397 -1.89 29.32 0.75
C LEU A 397 -2.18 30.55 1.61
N ARG A 398 -3.44 31.03 1.63
CA ARG A 398 -3.78 32.32 2.27
C ARG A 398 -4.33 32.20 3.67
N GLU A 399 -5.19 31.19 3.92
CA GLU A 399 -5.81 31.05 5.23
C GLU A 399 -5.04 30.10 6.15
N LEU A 400 -4.48 29.02 5.59
CA LEU A 400 -3.71 28.04 6.38
C LEU A 400 -2.19 28.31 6.34
N GLY A 401 -1.73 29.29 5.57
CA GLY A 401 -0.33 29.72 5.52
C GLY A 401 0.63 28.66 5.00
N PHE A 402 0.15 27.69 4.20
CA PHE A 402 0.98 26.60 3.70
C PHE A 402 2.01 27.09 2.69
N ARG A 403 3.23 26.55 2.78
CA ARG A 403 4.24 26.60 1.73
C ARG A 403 4.17 25.30 0.95
N ILE A 404 3.67 25.35 -0.28
CA ILE A 404 3.38 24.17 -1.08
C ILE A 404 4.47 23.97 -2.13
N HIS A 405 4.99 22.75 -2.22
CA HIS A 405 5.93 22.31 -3.25
C HIS A 405 5.27 21.17 -4.04
N GLU A 406 5.05 21.40 -5.34
CA GLU A 406 4.45 20.44 -6.24
C GLU A 406 5.52 19.65 -6.97
N PHE A 407 5.56 18.34 -6.72
CA PHE A 407 6.55 17.41 -7.26
C PHE A 407 6.48 17.35 -8.79
N LYS A 408 7.63 17.35 -9.44
CA LYS A 408 7.76 17.29 -10.89
C LYS A 408 7.60 15.86 -11.41
N PRO A 409 7.07 15.68 -12.64
CA PRO A 409 6.94 14.35 -13.24
C PRO A 409 8.29 13.71 -13.63
N TYR A 410 9.33 14.52 -13.76
CA TYR A 410 10.70 14.11 -14.07
C TYR A 410 11.66 14.78 -13.08
N PRO A 411 11.73 14.30 -11.84
CA PRO A 411 12.62 14.85 -10.83
C PRO A 411 14.07 14.50 -11.18
N ALA A 412 14.98 15.46 -11.05
CA ALA A 412 16.38 15.28 -11.45
C ALA A 412 17.23 14.57 -10.38
N THR A 413 16.93 14.82 -9.09
CA THR A 413 17.75 14.36 -7.96
C THR A 413 16.95 13.60 -6.89
N ALA A 414 15.71 13.19 -7.19
CA ALA A 414 14.92 12.38 -6.26
C ALA A 414 15.61 11.05 -5.98
N LEU A 415 15.51 10.59 -4.72
CA LEU A 415 16.11 9.33 -4.26
C LEU A 415 15.36 8.11 -4.83
N MET A 416 15.65 7.78 -6.09
CA MET A 416 15.05 6.66 -6.82
C MET A 416 16.09 6.05 -7.77
N ARG A 417 16.04 4.71 -7.92
CA ARG A 417 16.89 3.97 -8.87
C ARG A 417 16.11 3.58 -10.13
N VAL A 418 15.31 4.48 -10.67
CA VAL A 418 14.50 4.23 -11.87
C VAL A 418 15.39 3.97 -13.07
N GLY A 419 15.30 2.77 -13.65
CA GLY A 419 16.09 2.39 -14.81
C GLY A 419 17.56 2.05 -14.54
N GLN A 420 18.02 2.07 -13.31
CA GLN A 420 19.36 1.63 -12.89
C GLN A 420 19.29 0.17 -12.43
N GLY A 421 18.98 -0.74 -13.28
CA GLY A 421 18.93 -2.17 -12.95
C GLY A 421 19.33 -3.01 -14.14
N VAL A 422 20.01 -4.12 -13.88
CA VAL A 422 20.41 -5.12 -14.87
C VAL A 422 19.17 -5.63 -15.63
N GLY A 423 19.23 -5.73 -16.94
CA GLY A 423 18.30 -6.53 -17.72
C GLY A 423 16.98 -5.88 -18.17
N TRP A 424 16.88 -4.55 -18.23
CA TRP A 424 15.68 -3.93 -18.78
C TRP A 424 15.68 -3.98 -20.32
N THR A 425 14.81 -4.80 -20.93
CA THR A 425 14.73 -4.99 -22.39
C THR A 425 13.54 -4.28 -23.07
N GLY A 426 12.79 -3.44 -22.38
CA GLY A 426 11.71 -2.63 -23.00
C GLY A 426 10.47 -3.40 -23.49
N LYS A 427 10.45 -4.73 -23.45
CA LYS A 427 9.30 -5.55 -23.85
C LYS A 427 8.59 -6.10 -22.61
N HIS A 428 7.49 -5.48 -22.23
CA HIS A 428 6.59 -6.06 -21.24
C HIS A 428 5.18 -6.18 -21.78
N GLU A 429 4.69 -7.42 -21.78
CA GLU A 429 3.27 -7.72 -21.96
C GLU A 429 2.47 -7.07 -20.82
N ARG A 430 1.38 -6.44 -21.19
CA ARG A 430 0.45 -5.77 -20.29
C ARG A 430 -0.18 -6.80 -19.35
N ALA A 431 0.18 -6.82 -18.10
CA ALA A 431 -0.72 -7.34 -17.07
C ALA A 431 -1.86 -6.33 -16.94
N ALA A 432 -2.96 -6.58 -17.63
CA ALA A 432 -4.17 -5.77 -17.53
C ALA A 432 -4.81 -6.05 -16.17
N THR A 433 -4.71 -5.11 -15.24
CA THR A 433 -5.69 -5.04 -14.16
C THR A 433 -6.95 -4.41 -14.73
N ASP A 434 -7.97 -5.23 -14.98
CA ASP A 434 -9.30 -4.81 -15.46
C ASP A 434 -10.13 -4.05 -14.40
N ALA A 435 -9.49 -3.43 -13.41
CA ALA A 435 -10.19 -2.65 -12.42
C ALA A 435 -10.66 -1.31 -13.01
N PRO A 436 -11.95 -0.94 -12.90
CA PRO A 436 -12.46 0.29 -13.47
C PRO A 436 -11.86 1.52 -12.79
N ALA A 437 -11.29 2.41 -13.58
CA ALA A 437 -10.60 3.64 -13.16
C ALA A 437 -11.54 4.77 -12.68
N LEU A 438 -12.56 4.48 -11.87
CA LEU A 438 -13.59 5.48 -11.53
C LEU A 438 -13.21 6.44 -10.39
N PHE A 439 -12.18 6.14 -9.59
CA PHE A 439 -11.76 6.98 -8.47
C PHE A 439 -10.24 7.20 -8.38
N GLY A 440 -9.57 7.37 -9.51
CA GLY A 440 -8.18 7.83 -9.52
C GLY A 440 -7.11 6.77 -9.21
N TYR A 441 -7.51 5.53 -8.92
CA TYR A 441 -6.58 4.39 -8.92
C TYR A 441 -6.62 3.76 -10.31
N THR A 442 -5.93 4.37 -11.27
CA THR A 442 -5.73 3.75 -12.58
C THR A 442 -4.70 2.63 -12.47
N GLY A 443 -5.18 1.42 -12.19
CA GLY A 443 -4.49 0.26 -12.70
C GLY A 443 -4.46 0.40 -14.23
N SER A 444 -3.29 0.62 -14.79
CA SER A 444 -2.91 0.53 -16.19
C SER A 444 -3.99 0.84 -17.26
N GLY A 445 -4.29 2.09 -17.52
CA GLY A 445 -5.19 2.45 -18.64
C GLY A 445 -4.71 3.55 -19.57
N SER A 446 -3.78 4.39 -19.16
CA SER A 446 -3.31 5.53 -19.97
C SER A 446 -1.87 5.41 -20.49
N GLY A 447 -1.22 4.26 -20.30
CA GLY A 447 0.18 4.06 -20.67
C GLY A 447 0.48 3.99 -22.18
N GLY A 448 -0.52 3.70 -23.02
CA GLY A 448 -0.27 3.43 -24.44
C GLY A 448 0.13 4.64 -25.30
N ARG A 449 -0.38 5.84 -24.99
CA ARG A 449 -0.01 7.06 -25.74
C ARG A 449 1.08 7.92 -25.08
N LEU A 450 1.36 7.68 -23.80
CA LEU A 450 2.42 8.38 -23.05
C LEU A 450 3.77 7.67 -23.12
N ALA A 451 3.79 6.39 -23.49
CA ALA A 451 5.03 5.59 -23.62
C ALA A 451 5.95 6.09 -24.75
N GLU A 452 5.39 6.58 -25.86
CA GLU A 452 6.18 7.13 -26.96
C GLU A 452 6.88 8.45 -26.62
N SER A 453 6.39 9.21 -25.66
CA SER A 453 7.06 10.44 -25.21
C SER A 453 8.10 10.19 -24.10
N ALA A 454 8.07 9.01 -23.47
CA ALA A 454 8.95 8.66 -22.35
C ALA A 454 10.42 8.48 -22.77
N ASP A 455 10.67 8.02 -24.00
CA ASP A 455 12.03 7.78 -24.50
C ASP A 455 12.90 9.05 -24.60
N LYS A 456 12.28 10.24 -24.71
CA LYS A 456 13.00 11.52 -24.81
C LYS A 456 13.14 12.27 -23.49
N LYS A 457 12.30 11.98 -22.46
CA LYS A 457 12.26 12.72 -21.19
C LYS A 457 12.49 11.88 -19.95
N GLY A 458 12.71 10.56 -20.09
CA GLY A 458 12.80 9.65 -18.97
C GLY A 458 11.44 9.14 -18.48
N ARG A 459 11.46 8.35 -17.39
CA ARG A 459 10.25 7.74 -16.83
C ARG A 459 9.53 8.73 -15.92
N ARG A 460 8.22 8.87 -16.11
CA ARG A 460 7.39 9.73 -15.28
C ARG A 460 7.31 9.19 -13.85
N VAL A 461 7.42 10.08 -12.87
CA VAL A 461 7.35 9.75 -11.44
C VAL A 461 6.23 10.55 -10.79
N GLY A 462 5.43 9.89 -9.96
CA GLY A 462 4.47 10.53 -9.07
C GLY A 462 4.85 10.35 -7.61
N LEU A 463 4.59 11.36 -6.80
CA LEU A 463 4.74 11.27 -5.37
C LEU A 463 3.61 10.39 -4.79
N HIS A 464 3.96 9.39 -3.98
CA HIS A 464 2.99 8.55 -3.27
C HIS A 464 3.32 8.41 -1.78
N ALA A 465 4.42 8.95 -1.31
CA ALA A 465 4.81 8.92 0.10
C ALA A 465 3.83 9.65 1.00
N LYS A 466 3.56 9.07 2.18
CA LYS A 466 2.74 9.61 3.25
C LYS A 466 3.61 9.71 4.49
N SER A 467 4.20 10.89 4.66
CA SER A 467 5.20 11.13 5.70
C SER A 467 5.02 12.50 6.32
N MET A 468 5.39 12.64 7.57
CA MET A 468 5.33 13.91 8.27
C MET A 468 6.45 14.02 9.29
N VAL A 469 6.99 15.22 9.44
CA VAL A 469 7.90 15.56 10.55
C VAL A 469 7.32 16.75 11.30
N VAL A 470 7.22 16.62 12.63
CA VAL A 470 6.73 17.68 13.51
C VAL A 470 7.86 18.14 14.42
N ASP A 471 8.10 19.45 14.43
CA ASP A 471 9.09 20.15 15.25
C ASP A 471 10.52 19.57 15.15
N GLY A 472 10.84 18.90 14.03
CA GLY A 472 12.13 18.23 13.83
C GLY A 472 12.42 17.07 14.78
N ARG A 473 11.40 16.58 15.52
CA ARG A 473 11.55 15.60 16.57
C ARG A 473 10.65 14.37 16.40
N ILE A 474 9.46 14.55 15.84
CA ILE A 474 8.49 13.47 15.65
C ILE A 474 8.40 13.16 14.16
N ALA A 475 8.66 11.92 13.80
CA ALA A 475 8.51 11.40 12.45
C ALA A 475 7.27 10.49 12.36
N VAL A 476 6.48 10.62 11.28
CA VAL A 476 5.34 9.76 10.99
C VAL A 476 5.47 9.20 9.58
N ILE A 477 5.33 7.89 9.44
CA ILE A 477 5.37 7.18 8.14
C ILE A 477 4.26 6.14 8.14
N GLY A 478 3.48 6.05 7.05
CA GLY A 478 2.44 5.05 6.96
C GLY A 478 1.63 5.09 5.66
N SER A 479 0.38 4.62 5.76
CA SER A 479 -0.53 4.52 4.62
C SER A 479 -1.52 5.70 4.51
N HIS A 480 -1.66 6.53 5.55
CA HIS A 480 -2.64 7.60 5.65
C HIS A 480 -2.31 8.78 4.73
N ASN A 481 -3.17 9.08 3.75
CA ASN A 481 -2.96 10.14 2.76
C ASN A 481 -3.22 11.57 3.29
N PHE A 482 -3.61 11.76 4.53
CA PHE A 482 -4.06 13.04 5.10
C PHE A 482 -5.24 13.65 4.34
N ASP A 483 -6.14 12.80 3.83
CA ASP A 483 -7.29 13.15 3.02
C ASP A 483 -8.60 12.59 3.60
N PRO A 484 -9.79 13.06 3.14
CA PRO A 484 -11.07 12.59 3.64
C PRO A 484 -11.31 11.09 3.44
N ARG A 485 -10.69 10.46 2.44
CA ARG A 485 -10.84 9.03 2.21
C ARG A 485 -10.11 8.21 3.28
N SER A 486 -8.91 8.64 3.67
CA SER A 486 -8.18 8.04 4.78
C SER A 486 -8.86 8.29 6.13
N ASP A 487 -9.44 9.49 6.32
CA ASP A 487 -10.14 9.83 7.55
C ASP A 487 -11.44 9.02 7.72
N ASP A 488 -12.27 8.95 6.67
CA ASP A 488 -13.66 8.53 6.80
C ASP A 488 -13.97 7.13 6.22
N PHE A 489 -13.16 6.62 5.29
CA PHE A 489 -13.50 5.39 4.56
C PHE A 489 -12.47 4.28 4.69
N ASN A 490 -11.20 4.55 4.41
CA ASN A 490 -10.18 3.52 4.45
C ASN A 490 -9.75 3.21 5.88
N THR A 491 -9.33 1.96 6.12
CA THR A 491 -8.53 1.67 7.30
C THR A 491 -7.06 1.93 6.98
N GLU A 492 -6.37 2.58 7.90
CA GLU A 492 -4.99 3.03 7.73
C GLU A 492 -4.10 2.54 8.86
N SER A 493 -2.78 2.55 8.61
CA SER A 493 -1.78 2.27 9.63
C SER A 493 -0.55 3.17 9.48
N MET A 494 0.08 3.51 10.60
CA MET A 494 1.27 4.33 10.61
C MET A 494 2.15 4.06 11.83
N LEU A 495 3.43 4.40 11.69
CA LEU A 495 4.39 4.47 12.77
C LEU A 495 4.69 5.92 13.11
N LEU A 496 4.70 6.20 14.39
CA LEU A 496 5.17 7.46 14.97
C LEU A 496 6.44 7.16 15.76
N ILE A 497 7.50 7.91 15.47
CA ILE A 497 8.82 7.79 16.08
C ILE A 497 9.19 9.14 16.69
N GLU A 498 9.42 9.17 17.98
CA GLU A 498 9.92 10.34 18.69
C GLU A 498 11.44 10.21 18.86
N ASP A 499 12.16 10.64 17.82
CA ASP A 499 13.63 10.63 17.81
C ASP A 499 14.11 11.73 16.84
N ALA A 500 14.89 12.67 17.34
CA ALA A 500 15.30 13.83 16.55
C ALA A 500 16.29 13.46 15.41
N PRO A 501 17.28 12.57 15.58
CA PRO A 501 18.13 12.12 14.49
C PRO A 501 17.34 11.43 13.37
N PHE A 502 16.42 10.53 13.70
CA PHE A 502 15.57 9.88 12.70
C PHE A 502 14.62 10.88 12.02
N ALA A 503 14.02 11.80 12.79
CA ALA A 503 13.16 12.85 12.24
C ALA A 503 13.94 13.79 11.30
N ALA A 504 15.20 14.12 11.60
CA ALA A 504 16.08 14.88 10.72
C ALA A 504 16.33 14.13 9.40
N GLN A 505 16.66 12.84 9.45
CA GLN A 505 16.86 12.02 8.25
C GLN A 505 15.60 12.00 7.36
N LEU A 506 14.41 11.80 7.94
CA LEU A 506 13.15 11.85 7.21
C LEU A 506 12.90 13.25 6.62
N ALA A 507 13.17 14.31 7.39
CA ALA A 507 13.00 15.68 6.92
C ALA A 507 13.93 15.98 5.74
N ASP A 508 15.16 15.53 5.77
CA ASP A 508 16.13 15.73 4.68
C ASP A 508 15.69 15.01 3.41
N SER A 509 15.16 13.79 3.54
CA SER A 509 14.58 13.07 2.41
C SER A 509 13.38 13.83 1.81
N ILE A 510 12.44 14.33 2.65
CA ILE A 510 11.29 15.13 2.16
C ILE A 510 11.78 16.43 1.51
N ARG A 511 12.75 17.12 2.10
CA ARG A 511 13.32 18.37 1.54
C ARG A 511 14.05 18.15 0.23
N THR A 512 14.70 16.99 0.06
CA THR A 512 15.28 16.60 -1.24
C THR A 512 14.20 16.55 -2.32
N ASP A 513 13.04 15.94 -2.03
CA ASP A 513 11.91 15.92 -2.96
C ASP A 513 11.32 17.32 -3.23
N MET A 514 11.56 18.30 -2.36
CA MET A 514 11.09 19.70 -2.47
C MET A 514 12.09 20.65 -3.14
N GLN A 515 13.31 20.20 -3.44
CA GLN A 515 14.33 21.03 -4.11
C GLN A 515 13.85 21.53 -5.48
N PRO A 516 14.33 22.68 -5.97
CA PRO A 516 13.92 23.25 -7.25
C PRO A 516 14.04 22.29 -8.44
N ASP A 517 14.98 21.35 -8.42
CA ASP A 517 15.17 20.33 -9.45
C ASP A 517 14.06 19.27 -9.43
N ASN A 518 13.43 19.04 -8.27
CA ASN A 518 12.43 17.99 -8.04
C ASN A 518 10.99 18.53 -7.90
N ALA A 519 10.82 19.81 -7.55
CA ALA A 519 9.50 20.40 -7.31
C ALA A 519 9.40 21.86 -7.74
N TRP A 520 8.16 22.32 -7.92
CA TRP A 520 7.83 23.73 -8.11
C TRP A 520 7.32 24.31 -6.80
N ALA A 521 7.94 25.38 -6.31
CA ALA A 521 7.39 26.15 -5.19
C ALA A 521 6.18 26.97 -5.67
N ILE A 522 5.05 26.82 -4.99
CA ILE A 522 3.80 27.49 -5.35
C ILE A 522 3.66 28.78 -4.57
N ALA A 523 3.77 29.91 -5.28
CA ALA A 523 3.54 31.23 -4.68
C ALA A 523 2.05 31.61 -4.71
N PRO A 524 1.54 32.34 -3.71
CA PRO A 524 0.23 32.98 -3.80
C PRO A 524 0.23 33.96 -4.97
N ARG A 525 -0.68 33.80 -5.93
CA ARG A 525 -0.83 34.75 -7.04
C ARG A 525 -1.07 36.16 -6.45
N ARG A 526 -0.28 37.14 -6.86
CA ARG A 526 -0.60 38.55 -6.66
C ARG A 526 -1.96 38.81 -7.32
N SER A 527 -2.80 39.68 -6.75
CA SER A 527 -4.16 39.97 -7.22
C SER A 527 -4.20 40.10 -8.74
N LEU A 528 -4.95 39.22 -9.39
CA LEU A 528 -5.20 39.28 -10.83
C LEU A 528 -6.13 40.48 -11.12
N PRO A 529 -6.03 41.14 -12.30
CA PRO A 529 -7.00 42.13 -12.75
C PRO A 529 -8.42 41.55 -12.73
N ALA A 530 -9.45 42.40 -12.56
CA ALA A 530 -10.84 42.02 -12.30
C ALA A 530 -11.44 40.96 -13.23
N LEU A 531 -11.00 40.87 -14.48
CA LEU A 531 -11.44 39.88 -15.48
C LEU A 531 -11.05 38.43 -15.12
N ALA A 532 -9.93 38.20 -14.45
CA ALA A 532 -9.53 36.87 -14.03
C ALA A 532 -10.28 36.38 -12.77
N THR A 533 -10.86 37.30 -12.00
CA THR A 533 -11.71 36.99 -10.86
C THR A 533 -13.08 36.44 -11.30
N VAL A 534 -13.58 36.86 -12.45
CA VAL A 534 -14.85 36.38 -13.03
C VAL A 534 -14.71 34.93 -13.53
N ASN A 535 -13.62 34.60 -14.25
CA ASN A 535 -13.36 33.23 -14.68
C ASN A 535 -13.13 32.26 -13.52
N TYR A 536 -12.56 32.75 -12.40
CA TYR A 536 -12.38 31.94 -11.20
C TYR A 536 -13.73 31.64 -10.49
N ARG A 537 -14.65 32.62 -10.44
CA ARG A 537 -16.00 32.43 -9.86
C ARG A 537 -16.89 31.54 -10.71
N LEU A 538 -16.76 31.56 -12.02
CA LEU A 538 -17.49 30.65 -12.91
C LEU A 538 -17.01 29.19 -12.78
N GLY A 539 -15.72 28.97 -12.48
CA GLY A 539 -15.19 27.63 -12.16
C GLY A 539 -15.53 27.13 -10.74
N GLU A 540 -16.02 28.01 -9.85
CA GLU A 540 -16.53 27.62 -8.51
C GLU A 540 -18.00 27.20 -8.54
N LEU A 541 -18.72 27.50 -9.62
CA LEU A 541 -20.15 27.18 -9.81
C LEU A 541 -20.38 25.92 -10.66
N SER A 542 -19.35 25.41 -11.32
CA SER A 542 -19.35 24.14 -12.04
C SER A 542 -18.68 23.03 -11.20
#